data_150cd6b05a04b2ae0a4ecf0014c2af36
#
_entry.id   150cd6b05a04b2ae0a4ecf0014c2af36
#
_cell.length_a   1.000
_cell.length_b   1.000
_cell.length_c   1.000
_cell.angle_alpha   90.00
_cell.angle_beta   90.00
_cell.angle_gamma   90.00
#
_symmetry.space_group_name_H-M   'P 1'
#
loop_
_entity.id
_entity.type
_entity.pdbx_description
1 polymer ?
#
loop_
_entity_poly.entity_id
_entity_poly.type
_entity_poly.pdbx_seq_one_letter_code
_entity_poly.pdbx_strand_id
1 'polypeptide(L)'
;MKKSTRFYPDLDVDDAGTGIVSQAGAVLLAETAKAVALPAALSTAMKPWRKPYAIHDPGKILLDEVLSLAMGGDAFSDVDRLRTQPWVFGPVASDPTVSRLLKALADDAPAVLEAINTARAQTRARAWDAAGHDSPVHAASDENPLVVDLDAT
;
A
#
# COMPACT_ATOMS: atom_id res chain seq x y z
N MET A 1 0.18 25.81 7.65
CA MET A 1 0.65 24.49 7.22
C MET A 1 -0.43 23.86 6.34
N LYS A 2 -0.22 23.69 5.03
CA LYS A 2 -1.21 23.00 4.16
C LYS A 2 -1.28 21.54 4.61
N LYS A 3 -2.46 21.07 4.98
CA LYS A 3 -2.70 19.64 5.21
C LYS A 3 -2.47 18.93 3.88
N SER A 4 -1.40 18.13 3.80
CA SER A 4 -1.21 17.24 2.66
C SER A 4 -2.37 16.25 2.64
N THR A 5 -3.11 16.21 1.53
CA THR A 5 -4.16 15.21 1.29
C THR A 5 -3.59 13.89 0.80
N ARG A 6 -2.28 13.78 0.66
CA ARG A 6 -1.55 12.60 0.19
C ARG A 6 -1.17 11.72 1.37
N PHE A 7 -1.22 10.41 1.18
CA PHE A 7 -0.84 9.43 2.21
C PHE A 7 0.62 9.57 2.62
N TYR A 8 1.49 9.77 1.64
CA TYR A 8 2.93 9.89 1.84
C TYR A 8 3.43 11.23 1.33
N PRO A 9 4.42 11.83 1.99
CA PRO A 9 5.09 13.04 1.50
C PRO A 9 5.71 12.82 0.12
N ASP A 10 5.88 13.90 -0.63
CA ASP A 10 6.75 13.89 -1.81
C ASP A 10 8.19 14.04 -1.31
N LEU A 11 9.07 13.17 -1.74
CA LEU A 11 10.46 13.10 -1.30
C LEU A 11 11.40 13.25 -2.49
N ASP A 12 12.42 14.07 -2.31
CA ASP A 12 13.60 14.07 -3.16
C ASP A 12 14.67 13.23 -2.47
N VAL A 13 15.27 12.29 -3.20
CA VAL A 13 16.34 11.42 -2.71
C VAL A 13 17.66 11.93 -3.27
N ASP A 14 18.60 12.30 -2.40
CA ASP A 14 19.94 12.72 -2.77
C ASP A 14 21.01 11.94 -1.97
N ASP A 15 22.26 12.10 -2.34
CA ASP A 15 23.42 11.47 -1.72
C ASP A 15 24.22 12.43 -0.82
N ALA A 16 23.66 13.58 -0.48
CA ALA A 16 24.36 14.63 0.30
C ALA A 16 24.66 14.21 1.76
N GLY A 17 24.16 13.07 2.20
CA GLY A 17 24.45 12.49 3.52
C GLY A 17 23.75 13.20 4.68
N THR A 18 22.81 14.11 4.39
CA THR A 18 21.94 14.74 5.39
C THR A 18 20.60 14.04 5.45
N GLY A 19 20.05 13.81 6.65
CA GLY A 19 18.75 13.17 6.80
C GLY A 19 18.74 11.68 6.43
N ILE A 20 19.80 10.94 6.75
CA ILE A 20 19.93 9.52 6.44
C ILE A 20 18.76 8.73 7.04
N VAL A 21 18.09 7.94 6.19
CA VAL A 21 16.97 7.08 6.55
C VAL A 21 17.44 5.63 6.53
N SER A 22 17.29 4.91 7.65
CA SER A 22 17.74 3.52 7.79
C SER A 22 17.07 2.54 6.83
N GLN A 23 15.93 2.91 6.28
CA GLN A 23 15.14 2.09 5.34
C GLN A 23 14.85 2.87 4.05
N ALA A 24 15.88 3.45 3.45
CA ALA A 24 15.76 4.25 2.23
C ALA A 24 15.06 3.48 1.08
N GLY A 25 15.24 2.16 1.00
CA GLY A 25 14.53 1.30 0.02
C GLY A 25 13.00 1.35 0.14
N ALA A 26 12.46 1.68 1.31
CA ALA A 26 11.02 1.83 1.49
C ALA A 26 10.43 3.02 0.72
N VAL A 27 11.24 4.03 0.41
CA VAL A 27 10.84 5.15 -0.45
C VAL A 27 10.44 4.63 -1.83
N LEU A 28 11.20 3.68 -2.40
CA LEU A 28 10.88 3.08 -3.69
C LEU A 28 9.54 2.34 -3.66
N LEU A 29 9.24 1.62 -2.57
CA LEU A 29 7.95 0.94 -2.40
C LEU A 29 6.80 1.94 -2.32
N ALA A 30 6.95 3.01 -1.54
CA ALA A 30 5.95 4.07 -1.42
C ALA A 30 5.73 4.80 -2.75
N GLU A 31 6.79 5.13 -3.49
CA GLU A 31 6.71 5.78 -4.81
C GLU A 31 6.09 4.84 -5.85
N THR A 32 6.44 3.55 -5.85
CA THR A 32 5.81 2.55 -6.71
C THR A 32 4.30 2.46 -6.43
N ALA A 33 3.91 2.39 -5.15
CA ALA A 33 2.51 2.39 -4.77
C ALA A 33 1.76 3.64 -5.27
N LYS A 34 2.40 4.82 -5.20
CA LYS A 34 1.85 6.08 -5.73
C LYS A 34 1.69 6.03 -7.25
N ALA A 35 2.72 5.56 -7.97
CA ALA A 35 2.75 5.51 -9.43
C ALA A 35 1.58 4.68 -10.00
N VAL A 36 1.23 3.59 -9.33
CA VAL A 36 0.10 2.72 -9.71
C VAL A 36 -1.23 3.10 -9.02
N ALA A 37 -1.26 4.22 -8.31
CA ALA A 37 -2.40 4.76 -7.57
C ALA A 37 -3.00 3.80 -6.52
N LEU A 38 -2.20 2.90 -5.94
CA LEU A 38 -2.63 1.99 -4.88
C LEU A 38 -3.19 2.71 -3.64
N PRO A 39 -2.61 3.85 -3.16
CA PRO A 39 -3.16 4.60 -2.03
C PRO A 39 -4.61 5.04 -2.25
N ALA A 40 -4.91 5.57 -3.44
CA ALA A 40 -6.25 6.04 -3.78
C ALA A 40 -7.24 4.88 -3.94
N ALA A 41 -6.80 3.77 -4.54
CA ALA A 41 -7.62 2.57 -4.70
C ALA A 41 -7.99 1.97 -3.35
N LEU A 42 -7.03 1.82 -2.43
CA LEU A 42 -7.30 1.31 -1.08
C LEU A 42 -8.15 2.26 -0.25
N SER A 43 -7.92 3.58 -0.32
CA SER A 43 -8.76 4.56 0.38
C SER A 43 -10.22 4.47 -0.07
N THR A 44 -10.44 4.31 -1.37
CA THR A 44 -11.79 4.15 -1.93
C THR A 44 -12.42 2.82 -1.50
N ALA A 45 -11.67 1.73 -1.61
CA ALA A 45 -12.13 0.38 -1.24
C ALA A 45 -12.50 0.28 0.24
N MET A 46 -11.72 0.91 1.12
CA MET A 46 -11.92 0.85 2.57
C MET A 46 -12.87 1.91 3.12
N LYS A 47 -13.45 2.75 2.26
CA LYS A 47 -14.39 3.80 2.68
C LYS A 47 -15.58 3.30 3.53
N PRO A 48 -16.20 2.13 3.28
CA PRO A 48 -17.31 1.63 4.10
C PRO A 48 -16.94 1.41 5.58
N TRP A 49 -15.69 1.06 5.85
CA TRP A 49 -15.19 0.79 7.22
C TRP A 49 -14.55 2.02 7.88
N ARG A 50 -14.61 3.17 7.24
CA ARG A 50 -14.09 4.42 7.80
C ARG A 50 -15.10 4.99 8.80
N LYS A 51 -14.70 5.06 10.08
CA LYS A 51 -15.53 5.69 11.11
C LYS A 51 -15.66 7.20 10.88
N PRO A 52 -16.80 7.81 11.24
CA PRO A 52 -16.91 9.26 11.28
C PRO A 52 -15.77 9.85 12.13
N TYR A 53 -15.22 10.98 11.66
CA TYR A 53 -14.12 11.68 12.34
C TYR A 53 -12.80 10.88 12.50
N ALA A 54 -12.63 9.75 11.81
CA ALA A 54 -11.38 9.02 11.84
C ALA A 54 -10.24 9.90 11.33
N ILE A 55 -9.18 10.03 12.14
CA ILE A 55 -7.97 10.78 11.81
C ILE A 55 -7.20 10.06 10.70
N HIS A 56 -7.07 8.73 10.83
CA HIS A 56 -6.38 7.89 9.87
C HIS A 56 -7.37 7.28 8.87
N ASP A 57 -6.95 7.26 7.62
CA ASP A 57 -7.69 6.58 6.56
C ASP A 57 -7.45 5.06 6.66
N PRO A 58 -8.50 4.20 6.65
CA PRO A 58 -8.33 2.76 6.72
C PRO A 58 -7.45 2.19 5.59
N GLY A 59 -7.55 2.73 4.38
CA GLY A 59 -6.72 2.31 3.25
C GLY A 59 -5.24 2.64 3.47
N LYS A 60 -4.96 3.80 4.14
CA LYS A 60 -3.58 4.11 4.54
C LYS A 60 -3.06 3.15 5.59
N ILE A 61 -3.86 2.82 6.60
CA ILE A 61 -3.44 1.86 7.63
C ILE A 61 -3.08 0.52 6.98
N LEU A 62 -3.91 0.00 6.08
CA LEU A 62 -3.60 -1.24 5.37
C LEU A 62 -2.34 -1.13 4.52
N LEU A 63 -2.12 0.01 3.85
CA LEU A 63 -0.92 0.20 3.04
C LEU A 63 0.34 0.31 3.91
N ASP A 64 0.26 0.95 5.07
CA ASP A 64 1.36 0.98 6.03
C ASP A 64 1.73 -0.44 6.50
N GLU A 65 0.74 -1.29 6.79
CA GLU A 65 0.98 -2.70 7.12
C GLU A 65 1.65 -3.46 5.95
N VAL A 66 1.17 -3.26 4.71
CA VAL A 66 1.78 -3.88 3.52
C VAL A 66 3.24 -3.44 3.35
N LEU A 67 3.53 -2.16 3.54
CA LEU A 67 4.92 -1.66 3.50
C LEU A 67 5.77 -2.25 4.62
N SER A 68 5.22 -2.35 5.84
CA SER A 68 5.92 -2.98 6.97
C SER A 68 6.28 -4.43 6.66
N LEU A 69 5.33 -5.21 6.15
CA LEU A 69 5.55 -6.61 5.74
C LEU A 69 6.60 -6.71 4.60
N ALA A 70 6.50 -5.85 3.59
CA ALA A 70 7.45 -5.83 2.47
C ALA A 70 8.89 -5.49 2.90
N MET A 71 9.05 -4.81 4.04
CA MET A 71 10.34 -4.51 4.66
C MET A 71 10.80 -5.55 5.69
N GLY A 72 10.16 -6.71 5.72
CA GLY A 72 10.52 -7.82 6.61
C GLY A 72 9.88 -7.76 7.99
N GLY A 73 8.78 -7.02 8.14
CA GLY A 73 7.92 -7.14 9.32
C GLY A 73 7.15 -8.45 9.28
N ASP A 74 6.87 -9.04 10.44
CA ASP A 74 6.10 -10.27 10.59
C ASP A 74 4.92 -10.12 11.57
N ALA A 75 4.84 -8.99 12.24
CA ALA A 75 3.77 -8.66 13.17
C ALA A 75 3.16 -7.27 12.87
N PHE A 76 1.88 -7.10 13.20
CA PHE A 76 1.19 -5.80 13.04
C PHE A 76 1.82 -4.65 13.86
N SER A 77 2.54 -4.97 14.95
CA SER A 77 3.29 -4.00 15.74
C SER A 77 4.52 -3.44 14.99
N ASP A 78 5.00 -4.14 13.95
CA ASP A 78 6.20 -3.71 13.22
C ASP A 78 5.98 -2.44 12.38
N VAL A 79 4.73 -2.02 12.21
CA VAL A 79 4.37 -0.70 11.66
C VAL A 79 4.95 0.46 12.50
N ASP A 80 5.37 0.20 13.72
CA ASP A 80 6.12 1.14 14.56
C ASP A 80 7.38 1.67 13.86
N ARG A 81 8.05 0.85 13.07
CA ARG A 81 9.24 1.26 12.29
C ARG A 81 8.92 2.41 11.35
N LEU A 82 7.74 2.39 10.72
CA LEU A 82 7.29 3.47 9.86
C LEU A 82 6.98 4.74 10.66
N ARG A 83 6.45 4.57 11.88
CA ARG A 83 6.08 5.68 12.78
C ARG A 83 7.29 6.47 13.24
N THR A 84 8.47 5.85 13.32
CA THR A 84 9.71 6.54 13.67
C THR A 84 10.21 7.50 12.57
N GLN A 85 9.66 7.42 11.36
CA GLN A 85 10.09 8.19 10.20
C GLN A 85 8.91 8.94 9.55
N PRO A 86 8.27 9.87 10.28
CA PRO A 86 7.05 10.54 9.83
C PRO A 86 7.26 11.44 8.60
N TRP A 87 8.48 11.88 8.33
CA TRP A 87 8.83 12.63 7.13
C TRP A 87 8.82 11.76 5.87
N VAL A 88 9.01 10.44 5.98
CA VAL A 88 8.93 9.47 4.87
C VAL A 88 7.51 8.95 4.72
N PHE A 89 6.92 8.47 5.82
CA PHE A 89 5.66 7.72 5.79
C PHE A 89 4.44 8.57 6.17
N GLY A 90 4.64 9.84 6.54
CA GLY A 90 3.56 10.67 7.04
C GLY A 90 3.00 10.16 8.39
N PRO A 91 1.76 10.55 8.73
CA PRO A 91 1.11 10.08 9.95
C PRO A 91 0.78 8.59 9.89
N VAL A 92 1.40 7.79 10.74
CA VAL A 92 1.16 6.33 10.87
C VAL A 92 0.29 6.09 12.10
N ALA A 93 -0.68 5.18 11.98
CA ALA A 93 -1.62 4.85 13.05
C ALA A 93 -0.93 4.12 14.22
N SER A 94 -1.44 4.32 15.44
CA SER A 94 -0.97 3.59 16.62
C SER A 94 -1.49 2.14 16.62
N ASP A 95 -0.79 1.23 17.28
CA ASP A 95 -1.15 -0.19 17.38
C ASP A 95 -2.59 -0.43 17.84
N PRO A 96 -3.12 0.30 18.87
CA PRO A 96 -4.53 0.16 19.21
C PRO A 96 -5.49 0.60 18.10
N THR A 97 -5.06 1.52 17.21
CA THR A 97 -5.87 1.96 16.08
C THR A 97 -5.85 0.93 14.97
N VAL A 98 -4.69 0.37 14.67
CA VAL A 98 -4.52 -0.76 13.75
C VAL A 98 -5.36 -1.95 14.22
N SER A 99 -5.20 -2.40 15.46
CA SER A 99 -5.94 -3.55 16.01
C SER A 99 -7.46 -3.36 15.94
N ARG A 100 -7.96 -2.17 16.27
CA ARG A 100 -9.40 -1.88 16.16
C ARG A 100 -9.90 -1.90 14.72
N LEU A 101 -9.10 -1.43 13.77
CA LEU A 101 -9.44 -1.51 12.36
C LEU A 101 -9.47 -2.97 11.91
N LEU A 102 -8.40 -3.73 12.16
CA LEU A 102 -8.31 -5.13 11.75
C LEU A 102 -9.45 -5.97 12.30
N LYS A 103 -9.84 -5.73 13.55
CA LYS A 103 -11.03 -6.39 14.13
C LYS A 103 -12.30 -6.05 13.35
N ALA A 104 -12.52 -4.76 13.04
CA ALA A 104 -13.70 -4.34 12.28
C ALA A 104 -13.71 -4.91 10.85
N LEU A 105 -12.54 -5.05 10.23
CA LEU A 105 -12.40 -5.68 8.91
C LEU A 105 -12.63 -7.21 8.99
N ALA A 106 -12.17 -7.86 10.05
CA ALA A 106 -12.39 -9.29 10.27
C ALA A 106 -13.86 -9.63 10.50
N ASP A 107 -14.62 -8.75 11.15
CA ASP A 107 -16.06 -8.91 11.36
C ASP A 107 -16.86 -8.91 10.03
N ASP A 108 -16.27 -8.38 8.93
CA ASP A 108 -16.87 -8.31 7.59
C ASP A 108 -15.90 -8.84 6.51
N ALA A 109 -15.16 -9.87 6.83
CA ALA A 109 -14.04 -10.36 6.03
C ALA A 109 -14.38 -10.64 4.55
N PRO A 110 -15.53 -11.26 4.19
CA PRO A 110 -15.85 -11.50 2.78
C PRO A 110 -15.92 -10.22 1.94
N ALA A 111 -16.62 -9.20 2.42
CA ALA A 111 -16.76 -7.91 1.72
C ALA A 111 -15.43 -7.15 1.68
N VAL A 112 -14.64 -7.20 2.75
CA VAL A 112 -13.31 -6.60 2.82
C VAL A 112 -12.36 -7.23 1.81
N LEU A 113 -12.32 -8.56 1.71
CA LEU A 113 -11.46 -9.27 0.77
C LEU A 113 -11.85 -8.96 -0.68
N GLU A 114 -13.13 -8.88 -0.99
CA GLU A 114 -13.61 -8.47 -2.32
C GLU A 114 -13.16 -7.04 -2.66
N ALA A 115 -13.31 -6.11 -1.73
CA ALA A 115 -12.90 -4.71 -1.90
C ALA A 115 -11.37 -4.59 -2.11
N ILE A 116 -10.56 -5.31 -1.32
CA ILE A 116 -9.10 -5.35 -1.47
C ILE A 116 -8.72 -5.96 -2.83
N ASN A 117 -9.33 -7.07 -3.22
CA ASN A 117 -9.04 -7.73 -4.50
C ASN A 117 -9.38 -6.83 -5.68
N THR A 118 -10.48 -6.08 -5.61
CA THR A 118 -10.86 -5.09 -6.62
C THR A 118 -9.81 -3.98 -6.71
N ALA A 119 -9.38 -3.40 -5.60
CA ALA A 119 -8.34 -2.37 -5.56
C ALA A 119 -7.01 -2.91 -6.13
N ARG A 120 -6.61 -4.13 -5.78
CA ARG A 120 -5.41 -4.79 -6.32
C ARG A 120 -5.50 -5.03 -7.82
N ALA A 121 -6.64 -5.46 -8.33
CA ALA A 121 -6.84 -5.68 -9.76
C ALA A 121 -6.71 -4.38 -10.55
N GLN A 122 -7.32 -3.29 -10.09
CA GLN A 122 -7.21 -1.97 -10.70
C GLN A 122 -5.77 -1.45 -10.70
N THR A 123 -5.05 -1.64 -9.60
CA THR A 123 -3.66 -1.23 -9.44
C THR A 123 -2.74 -2.03 -10.34
N ARG A 124 -2.95 -3.35 -10.43
CA ARG A 124 -2.18 -4.23 -11.32
C ARG A 124 -2.40 -3.87 -12.79
N ALA A 125 -3.64 -3.57 -13.20
CA ALA A 125 -3.91 -3.12 -14.55
C ALA A 125 -3.10 -1.86 -14.90
N ARG A 126 -3.05 -0.88 -14.00
CA ARG A 126 -2.22 0.33 -14.21
C ARG A 126 -0.73 0.03 -14.28
N ALA A 127 -0.24 -0.90 -13.46
CA ALA A 127 1.16 -1.31 -13.52
C ALA A 127 1.50 -1.95 -14.88
N TRP A 128 0.62 -2.80 -15.39
CA TRP A 128 0.80 -3.44 -16.68
C TRP A 128 0.67 -2.46 -17.84
N ASP A 129 -0.27 -1.53 -17.78
CA ASP A 129 -0.39 -0.45 -18.76
C ASP A 129 0.88 0.41 -18.81
N ALA A 130 1.44 0.75 -17.64
CA ALA A 130 2.67 1.52 -17.54
C ALA A 130 3.91 0.75 -18.04
N ALA A 131 3.93 -0.58 -17.87
CA ALA A 131 5.00 -1.45 -18.36
C ALA A 131 4.95 -1.62 -19.90
N GLY A 132 3.80 -1.39 -20.53
CA GLY A 132 3.65 -1.48 -21.98
C GLY A 132 4.10 -2.83 -22.54
N HIS A 133 5.11 -2.84 -23.40
CA HIS A 133 5.64 -4.07 -24.01
C HIS A 133 6.34 -5.01 -23.01
N ASP A 134 6.79 -4.50 -21.87
CA ASP A 134 7.38 -5.30 -20.80
C ASP A 134 6.31 -5.91 -19.85
N SER A 135 5.03 -5.61 -20.12
CA SER A 135 3.93 -6.19 -19.37
C SER A 135 3.82 -7.70 -19.62
N PRO A 136 3.56 -8.50 -18.57
CA PRO A 136 3.34 -9.95 -18.73
C PRO A 136 2.23 -10.31 -19.69
N VAL A 137 1.28 -9.40 -19.93
CA VAL A 137 0.13 -9.63 -20.81
C VAL A 137 0.27 -9.03 -22.21
N HIS A 138 1.40 -8.36 -22.50
CA HIS A 138 1.57 -7.63 -23.76
C HIS A 138 1.40 -8.51 -25.00
N ALA A 139 1.94 -9.72 -24.96
CA ALA A 139 1.89 -10.68 -26.07
C ALA A 139 0.83 -11.78 -25.85
N ALA A 140 -0.02 -11.65 -24.82
CA ALA A 140 -1.03 -12.66 -24.54
C ALA A 140 -2.17 -12.59 -25.56
N SER A 141 -2.52 -13.75 -26.15
CA SER A 141 -3.61 -13.93 -27.10
C SER A 141 -4.15 -15.37 -26.99
N ASP A 142 -5.20 -15.67 -27.74
CA ASP A 142 -5.72 -17.05 -27.82
C ASP A 142 -4.67 -18.04 -28.34
N GLU A 143 -3.75 -17.57 -29.21
CA GLU A 143 -2.67 -18.38 -29.78
C GLU A 143 -1.43 -18.42 -28.87
N ASN A 144 -1.27 -17.43 -28.00
CA ASN A 144 -0.16 -17.31 -27.04
C ASN A 144 -0.70 -16.94 -25.65
N PRO A 145 -1.33 -17.89 -24.95
CA PRO A 145 -1.95 -17.63 -23.64
C PRO A 145 -0.91 -17.33 -22.57
N LEU A 146 -1.27 -16.42 -21.63
CA LEU A 146 -0.52 -16.23 -20.41
C LEU A 146 -0.56 -17.50 -19.56
N VAL A 147 0.59 -18.14 -19.35
CA VAL A 147 0.72 -19.30 -18.48
C VAL A 147 0.99 -18.83 -17.05
N VAL A 148 0.18 -19.28 -16.11
CA VAL A 148 0.36 -19.01 -14.66
C VAL A 148 0.61 -20.32 -13.97
N ASP A 149 1.82 -20.53 -13.46
CA ASP A 149 2.15 -21.65 -12.59
C ASP A 149 1.67 -21.34 -11.16
N LEU A 150 0.90 -22.28 -10.61
CA LEU A 150 0.49 -22.26 -9.21
C LEU A 150 1.26 -23.34 -8.47
N ASP A 151 2.25 -22.92 -7.69
CA ASP A 151 2.97 -23.81 -6.79
C ASP A 151 2.21 -23.91 -5.46
N ALA A 152 1.83 -25.12 -5.09
CA ALA A 152 1.18 -25.40 -3.82
C ALA A 152 2.26 -25.83 -2.81
N THR A 153 2.61 -24.91 -1.91
CA THR A 153 3.45 -25.20 -0.73
C THR A 153 2.62 -25.64 0.45
#